data_3bfa9f5be2d64e705b698ffba12a7ec4
#
_entry.id   3bfa9f5be2d64e705b698ffba12a7ec4
#
_cell.length_a   1.000
_cell.length_b   1.000
_cell.length_c   1.000
_cell.angle_alpha   90.00
_cell.angle_beta   90.00
_cell.angle_gamma   90.00
#
_symmetry.space_group_name_H-M   'P 1'
#
loop_
_entity.id
_entity.type
_entity.pdbx_description
1 polymer ?
#
loop_
_entity_poly.entity_id
_entity_poly.type
_entity_poly.pdbx_seq_one_letter_code
_entity_poly.pdbx_strand_id
1 'polypeptide(L)'
;MSGPLIRARAAARAFALRWRFSLLLAALTAGLFAHAAGPRLILVDLLFLVIILGAAFAAEAERRVLGALLALVALRLATKLVDPGAEAIIVQVLNVGVSGLIGLIMLGLTLSTLFSRVITGFDALAGAAFGFLLLGLIWGLVYVQVELLAPGSFHLLAGGGPMDAQLMYFSLI
;
A
#
# COMPACT_ATOMS: atom_id res chain seq x y z
N MET A 1 -7.32 -36.04 -18.89
CA MET A 1 -7.86 -36.11 -17.49
C MET A 1 -7.20 -35.04 -16.65
N SER A 2 -7.88 -33.92 -16.39
CA SER A 2 -7.37 -32.84 -15.53
C SER A 2 -7.51 -33.25 -14.07
N GLY A 3 -6.39 -33.49 -13.38
CA GLY A 3 -6.40 -33.91 -11.98
C GLY A 3 -7.09 -32.91 -11.05
N PRO A 4 -7.57 -33.33 -9.87
CA PRO A 4 -8.32 -32.50 -8.92
C PRO A 4 -7.56 -31.22 -8.50
N LEU A 5 -6.23 -31.27 -8.48
CA LEU A 5 -5.37 -30.12 -8.16
C LEU A 5 -5.43 -29.01 -9.25
N ILE A 6 -5.56 -29.37 -10.52
CA ILE A 6 -5.65 -28.40 -11.64
C ILE A 6 -7.00 -27.66 -11.55
N ARG A 7 -8.08 -28.37 -11.25
CA ARG A 7 -9.42 -27.78 -11.07
C ARG A 7 -9.47 -26.87 -9.83
N ALA A 8 -8.87 -27.27 -8.71
CA ALA A 8 -8.79 -26.43 -7.52
C ALA A 8 -8.01 -25.14 -7.75
N ARG A 9 -6.87 -25.20 -8.45
CA ARG A 9 -6.09 -24.01 -8.84
C ARG A 9 -6.85 -23.08 -9.78
N ALA A 10 -7.56 -23.63 -10.75
CA ALA A 10 -8.38 -22.83 -11.67
C ALA A 10 -9.54 -22.13 -10.94
N ALA A 11 -10.22 -22.83 -10.04
CA ALA A 11 -11.30 -22.26 -9.22
C ALA A 11 -10.78 -21.17 -8.27
N ALA A 12 -9.67 -21.39 -7.59
CA ALA A 12 -9.02 -20.38 -6.73
C ALA A 12 -8.62 -19.12 -7.51
N ARG A 13 -8.05 -19.31 -8.71
CA ARG A 13 -7.70 -18.18 -9.59
C ARG A 13 -8.93 -17.40 -10.06
N ALA A 14 -9.99 -18.09 -10.45
CA ALA A 14 -11.25 -17.48 -10.86
C ALA A 14 -11.89 -16.70 -9.71
N PHE A 15 -11.87 -17.25 -8.48
CA PHE A 15 -12.33 -16.58 -7.28
C PHE A 15 -11.50 -15.33 -6.98
N ALA A 16 -10.18 -15.44 -6.97
CA ALA A 16 -9.28 -14.31 -6.71
C ALA A 16 -9.46 -13.18 -7.74
N LEU A 17 -9.67 -13.51 -9.03
CA LEU A 17 -9.93 -12.51 -10.07
C LEU A 17 -11.31 -11.86 -9.94
N ARG A 18 -12.31 -12.57 -9.43
CA ARG A 18 -13.67 -12.03 -9.22
C ARG A 18 -13.75 -11.07 -8.03
N TRP A 19 -12.98 -11.33 -6.97
CA TRP A 19 -13.01 -10.58 -5.71
C TRP A 19 -11.71 -9.83 -5.44
N ARG A 20 -10.95 -9.52 -6.50
CA ARG A 20 -9.60 -8.97 -6.39
C ARG A 20 -9.52 -7.67 -5.60
N PHE A 21 -10.39 -6.70 -5.87
CA PHE A 21 -10.39 -5.42 -5.18
C PHE A 21 -10.98 -5.51 -3.78
N SER A 22 -11.98 -6.35 -3.59
CA SER A 22 -12.53 -6.62 -2.26
C SER A 22 -11.50 -7.23 -1.31
N LEU A 23 -10.67 -8.16 -1.81
CA LEU A 23 -9.58 -8.75 -1.05
C LEU A 23 -8.48 -7.73 -0.75
N LEU A 24 -8.12 -6.87 -1.71
CA LEU A 24 -7.14 -5.80 -1.53
C LEU A 24 -7.63 -4.76 -0.53
N LEU A 25 -8.90 -4.37 -0.61
CA LEU A 25 -9.51 -3.45 0.35
C LEU A 25 -9.48 -4.03 1.76
N ALA A 26 -9.87 -5.30 1.93
CA ALA A 26 -9.83 -5.97 3.22
C ALA A 26 -8.39 -6.06 3.77
N ALA A 27 -7.41 -6.40 2.94
CA ALA A 27 -6.01 -6.45 3.33
C ALA A 27 -5.47 -5.06 3.73
N LEU A 28 -5.79 -4.01 2.96
CA LEU A 28 -5.39 -2.64 3.28
C LEU A 28 -6.00 -2.16 4.59
N THR A 29 -7.29 -2.40 4.79
CA THR A 29 -8.00 -2.03 6.02
C THR A 29 -7.41 -2.78 7.22
N ALA A 30 -7.17 -4.08 7.09
CA ALA A 30 -6.51 -4.87 8.13
C ALA A 30 -5.10 -4.36 8.44
N GLY A 31 -4.36 -3.92 7.42
CA GLY A 31 -3.03 -3.31 7.56
C GLY A 31 -3.06 -2.00 8.35
N LEU A 32 -4.03 -1.14 8.06
CA LEU A 32 -4.22 0.11 8.78
C LEU A 32 -4.55 -0.14 10.26
N PHE A 33 -5.45 -1.08 10.56
CA PHE A 33 -5.77 -1.45 11.93
C PHE A 33 -4.59 -2.10 12.65
N ALA A 34 -3.83 -2.97 11.99
CA ALA A 34 -2.63 -3.57 12.56
C ALA A 34 -1.56 -2.52 12.87
N HIS A 35 -1.40 -1.50 12.02
CA HIS A 35 -0.49 -0.38 12.26
C HIS A 35 -0.94 0.46 13.46
N ALA A 36 -2.23 0.74 13.57
CA ALA A 36 -2.80 1.50 14.70
C ALA A 36 -2.70 0.75 16.05
N ALA A 37 -2.74 -0.60 16.03
CA ALA A 37 -2.67 -1.42 17.24
C ALA A 37 -1.27 -1.56 17.85
N GLY A 38 -0.21 -1.09 17.17
CA GLY A 38 1.15 -1.03 17.68
C GLY A 38 2.23 -1.51 16.69
N PRO A 39 3.47 -1.08 16.87
CA PRO A 39 4.52 -1.24 15.87
C PRO A 39 5.13 -2.65 15.89
N ARG A 40 4.45 -3.63 15.36
CA ARG A 40 5.08 -4.87 14.90
C ARG A 40 5.58 -4.64 13.47
N LEU A 41 6.64 -3.86 13.35
CA LEU A 41 7.18 -3.32 12.09
C LEU A 41 7.28 -4.35 10.95
N ILE A 42 7.71 -5.57 11.23
CA ILE A 42 7.88 -6.63 10.23
C ILE A 42 6.53 -7.13 9.68
N LEU A 43 5.51 -7.27 10.53
CA LEU A 43 4.19 -7.75 10.11
C LEU A 43 3.49 -6.74 9.17
N VAL A 44 3.63 -5.46 9.47
CA VAL A 44 3.08 -4.37 8.66
C VAL A 44 3.77 -4.32 7.29
N ASP A 45 5.09 -4.41 7.25
CA ASP A 45 5.84 -4.42 5.99
C ASP A 45 5.52 -5.66 5.13
N LEU A 46 5.36 -6.84 5.75
CA LEU A 46 4.90 -8.06 5.07
C LEU A 46 3.49 -7.89 4.49
N LEU A 47 2.59 -7.27 5.24
CA LEU A 47 1.22 -7.03 4.79
C LEU A 47 1.20 -6.04 3.61
N PHE A 48 2.01 -4.96 3.67
CA PHE A 48 2.18 -4.06 2.53
C PHE A 48 2.75 -4.79 1.31
N LEU A 49 3.71 -5.69 1.48
CA LEU A 49 4.24 -6.51 0.38
C LEU A 49 3.14 -7.37 -0.26
N VAL A 50 2.29 -8.02 0.56
CA VAL A 50 1.15 -8.81 0.06
C VAL A 50 0.16 -7.93 -0.71
N ILE A 51 -0.13 -6.72 -0.22
CA ILE A 51 -1.01 -5.77 -0.90
C ILE A 51 -0.41 -5.35 -2.26
N ILE A 52 0.88 -5.03 -2.30
CA ILE A 52 1.59 -4.64 -3.53
C ILE A 52 1.55 -5.77 -4.56
N LEU A 53 1.91 -6.99 -4.16
CA LEU A 53 1.88 -8.16 -5.04
C LEU A 53 0.46 -8.49 -5.49
N GLY A 54 -0.51 -8.40 -4.58
CA GLY A 54 -1.92 -8.60 -4.87
C GLY A 54 -2.47 -7.58 -5.86
N ALA A 55 -2.14 -6.30 -5.69
CA ALA A 55 -2.57 -5.24 -6.61
C ALA A 55 -1.92 -5.37 -7.99
N ALA A 56 -0.62 -5.68 -8.05
CA ALA A 56 0.07 -5.94 -9.31
C ALA A 56 -0.51 -7.17 -10.04
N PHE A 57 -0.86 -8.22 -9.31
CA PHE A 57 -1.55 -9.40 -9.85
C PHE A 57 -2.98 -9.06 -10.32
N ALA A 58 -3.74 -8.31 -9.53
CA ALA A 58 -5.11 -7.90 -9.85
C ALA A 58 -5.18 -7.00 -11.10
N ALA A 59 -4.17 -6.14 -11.27
CA ALA A 59 -4.03 -5.26 -12.42
C ALA A 59 -3.44 -5.96 -13.66
N GLU A 60 -3.02 -7.24 -13.54
CA GLU A 60 -2.27 -7.94 -14.59
C GLU A 60 -1.09 -7.08 -15.09
N ALA A 61 -0.35 -6.50 -14.13
CA ALA A 61 0.73 -5.57 -14.41
C ALA A 61 1.81 -6.21 -15.30
N GLU A 62 2.34 -5.42 -16.20
CA GLU A 62 3.48 -5.84 -17.01
C GLU A 62 4.67 -6.24 -16.15
N ARG A 63 5.46 -7.22 -16.61
CA ARG A 63 6.65 -7.71 -15.89
C ARG A 63 7.62 -6.59 -15.50
N ARG A 64 7.72 -5.53 -16.32
CA ARG A 64 8.57 -4.36 -16.03
C ARG A 64 8.07 -3.58 -14.83
N VAL A 65 6.77 -3.34 -14.72
CA VAL A 65 6.15 -2.64 -13.59
C VAL A 65 6.29 -3.47 -12.32
N LEU A 66 6.05 -4.78 -12.41
CA LEU A 66 6.25 -5.69 -11.27
C LEU A 66 7.72 -5.69 -10.82
N GLY A 67 8.67 -5.73 -11.76
CA GLY A 67 10.11 -5.65 -11.45
C GLY A 67 10.47 -4.33 -10.77
N ALA A 68 9.95 -3.21 -11.23
CA ALA A 68 10.16 -1.90 -10.62
C ALA A 68 9.59 -1.83 -9.19
N LEU A 69 8.36 -2.34 -8.98
CA LEU A 69 7.76 -2.40 -7.65
C LEU A 69 8.60 -3.27 -6.68
N LEU A 70 9.03 -4.45 -7.13
CA LEU A 70 9.88 -5.32 -6.31
C LEU A 70 11.23 -4.68 -5.99
N ALA A 71 11.84 -3.96 -6.93
CA ALA A 71 13.09 -3.23 -6.70
C ALA A 71 12.89 -2.10 -5.66
N LEU A 72 11.79 -1.35 -5.74
CA LEU A 72 11.47 -0.31 -4.75
C LEU A 72 11.22 -0.89 -3.36
N VAL A 73 10.49 -2.01 -3.27
CA VAL A 73 10.28 -2.71 -1.99
C VAL A 73 11.59 -3.24 -1.42
N ALA A 74 12.44 -3.84 -2.26
CA ALA A 74 13.76 -4.31 -1.84
C ALA A 74 14.65 -3.16 -1.35
N LEU A 75 14.64 -2.03 -2.03
CA LEU A 75 15.35 -0.82 -1.61
C LEU A 75 14.87 -0.34 -0.23
N ARG A 76 13.54 -0.28 -0.03
CA ARG A 76 12.96 0.11 1.27
C ARG A 76 13.33 -0.86 2.40
N LEU A 77 13.30 -2.16 2.13
CA LEU A 77 13.70 -3.17 3.13
C LEU A 77 15.20 -3.10 3.42
N ALA A 78 16.04 -2.88 2.40
CA ALA A 78 17.47 -2.73 2.57
C ALA A 78 17.81 -1.53 3.47
N THR A 79 17.18 -0.39 3.30
CA THR A 79 17.39 0.79 4.16
C THR A 79 17.02 0.52 5.61
N LYS A 80 15.95 -0.22 5.87
CA LYS A 80 15.54 -0.62 7.24
C LYS A 80 16.48 -1.65 7.88
N LEU A 81 17.08 -2.54 7.08
CA LEU A 81 18.00 -3.56 7.58
C LEU A 81 19.40 -2.99 7.88
N VAL A 82 19.84 -2.02 7.08
CA VAL A 82 21.16 -1.39 7.26
C VAL A 82 21.16 -0.46 8.48
N ASP A 83 20.07 0.26 8.72
CA ASP A 83 19.96 1.16 9.85
C ASP A 83 18.55 1.13 10.45
N PRO A 84 18.29 0.16 11.37
CA PRO A 84 16.98 0.01 12.01
C PRO A 84 16.54 1.23 12.85
N GLY A 85 17.50 2.05 13.27
CA GLY A 85 17.29 3.27 14.07
C GLY A 85 17.66 4.54 13.33
N ALA A 86 17.62 4.54 11.97
CA ALA A 86 18.07 5.66 11.17
C ALA A 86 17.46 6.98 11.65
N GLU A 87 18.19 7.69 12.50
CA GLU A 87 17.88 9.07 12.90
C GLU A 87 18.22 10.06 11.78
N ALA A 88 18.99 9.62 10.77
CA ALA A 88 19.37 10.46 9.66
C ALA A 88 18.14 10.87 8.86
N ILE A 89 17.78 12.13 8.88
CA ILE A 89 16.67 12.75 8.14
C ILE A 89 16.64 12.31 6.67
N ILE A 90 17.81 12.19 6.04
CA ILE A 90 17.94 11.78 4.63
C ILE A 90 17.37 10.39 4.41
N VAL A 91 17.62 9.43 5.30
CA VAL A 91 17.11 8.06 5.18
C VAL A 91 15.61 8.03 5.40
N GLN A 92 15.08 8.81 6.34
CA GLN A 92 13.64 8.95 6.58
C GLN A 92 12.94 9.54 5.36
N VAL A 93 13.44 10.65 4.83
CA VAL A 93 12.94 11.32 3.61
C VAL A 93 12.94 10.34 2.42
N LEU A 94 14.02 9.57 2.23
CA LEU A 94 14.13 8.58 1.18
C LEU A 94 13.09 7.47 1.34
N ASN A 95 12.93 6.93 2.54
CA ASN A 95 11.95 5.86 2.83
C ASN A 95 10.51 6.31 2.60
N VAL A 96 10.15 7.53 3.04
CA VAL A 96 8.83 8.11 2.80
C VAL A 96 8.61 8.35 1.31
N GLY A 97 9.61 8.91 0.60
CA GLY A 97 9.54 9.15 -0.84
C GLY A 97 9.37 7.86 -1.65
N VAL A 98 10.15 6.81 -1.34
CA VAL A 98 10.00 5.49 -1.98
C VAL A 98 8.61 4.90 -1.71
N SER A 99 8.09 5.03 -0.48
CA SER A 99 6.75 4.55 -0.13
C SER A 99 5.65 5.29 -0.90
N GLY A 100 5.78 6.61 -1.05
CA GLY A 100 4.88 7.44 -1.85
C GLY A 100 4.91 7.04 -3.33
N LEU A 101 6.09 6.78 -3.89
CA LEU A 101 6.23 6.32 -5.28
C LEU A 101 5.57 4.96 -5.51
N ILE A 102 5.75 4.00 -4.59
CA ILE A 102 5.05 2.72 -4.62
C ILE A 102 3.53 2.96 -4.62
N GLY A 103 3.04 3.81 -3.71
CA GLY A 103 1.62 4.16 -3.62
C GLY A 103 1.07 4.74 -4.93
N LEU A 104 1.80 5.67 -5.56
CA LEU A 104 1.42 6.28 -6.85
C LEU A 104 1.34 5.23 -7.98
N ILE A 105 2.32 4.34 -8.08
CA ILE A 105 2.29 3.26 -9.07
C ILE A 105 1.07 2.35 -8.83
N MET A 106 0.79 1.98 -7.58
CA MET A 106 -0.36 1.16 -7.24
C MET A 106 -1.68 1.86 -7.53
N LEU A 107 -1.79 3.15 -7.23
CA LEU A 107 -2.97 3.95 -7.57
C LEU A 107 -3.18 3.99 -9.08
N GLY A 108 -2.12 4.25 -9.86
CA GLY A 108 -2.17 4.24 -11.33
C GLY A 108 -2.62 2.89 -11.90
N LEU A 109 -2.09 1.77 -11.38
CA LEU A 109 -2.53 0.43 -11.77
C LEU A 109 -4.00 0.17 -11.43
N THR A 110 -4.45 0.59 -10.24
CA THR A 110 -5.83 0.44 -9.79
C THR A 110 -6.77 1.23 -10.70
N LEU A 111 -6.49 2.51 -10.93
CA LEU A 111 -7.29 3.37 -11.80
C LEU A 111 -7.30 2.86 -13.24
N SER A 112 -6.14 2.50 -13.80
CA SER A 112 -6.05 1.92 -15.15
C SER A 112 -6.92 0.68 -15.28
N THR A 113 -6.94 -0.18 -14.27
CA THR A 113 -7.78 -1.39 -14.28
C THR A 113 -9.27 -1.07 -14.16
N LEU A 114 -9.64 -0.11 -13.31
CA LEU A 114 -11.03 0.32 -13.14
C LEU A 114 -11.60 0.96 -14.41
N PHE A 115 -10.80 1.75 -15.12
CA PHE A 115 -11.27 2.44 -16.34
C PHE A 115 -11.14 1.61 -17.62
N SER A 116 -10.22 0.66 -17.69
CA SER A 116 -9.97 -0.13 -18.91
C SER A 116 -10.80 -1.41 -19.00
N ARG A 117 -11.38 -1.86 -17.89
CA ARG A 117 -12.16 -3.12 -17.85
C ARG A 117 -13.59 -2.87 -17.38
N VAL A 118 -14.51 -3.61 -17.95
CA VAL A 118 -15.90 -3.65 -17.45
C VAL A 118 -15.91 -4.44 -16.15
N ILE A 119 -15.61 -3.77 -15.05
CA ILE A 119 -15.76 -4.32 -13.70
C ILE A 119 -17.12 -3.88 -13.20
N THR A 120 -17.98 -4.82 -12.86
CA THR A 120 -19.35 -4.53 -12.44
C THR A 120 -19.60 -5.00 -11.00
N GLY A 121 -20.57 -4.36 -10.36
CA GLY A 121 -21.05 -4.77 -9.06
C GLY A 121 -20.15 -4.36 -7.90
N PHE A 122 -20.13 -5.21 -6.86
CA PHE A 122 -19.49 -4.90 -5.59
C PHE A 122 -17.96 -4.74 -5.68
N ASP A 123 -17.31 -5.48 -6.58
CA ASP A 123 -15.85 -5.39 -6.75
C ASP A 123 -15.40 -4.06 -7.37
N ALA A 124 -16.22 -3.43 -8.21
CA ALA A 124 -15.96 -2.08 -8.73
C ALA A 124 -16.03 -1.04 -7.60
N LEU A 125 -17.04 -1.14 -6.72
CA LEU A 125 -17.15 -0.27 -5.54
C LEU A 125 -15.98 -0.45 -4.59
N ALA A 126 -15.59 -1.70 -4.33
CA ALA A 126 -14.42 -2.03 -3.52
C ALA A 126 -13.12 -1.47 -4.13
N GLY A 127 -12.98 -1.52 -5.46
CA GLY A 127 -11.85 -0.93 -6.17
C GLY A 127 -11.79 0.59 -6.05
N ALA A 128 -12.93 1.27 -6.14
CA ALA A 128 -13.02 2.71 -5.92
C ALA A 128 -12.65 3.09 -4.48
N ALA A 129 -13.19 2.37 -3.50
CA ALA A 129 -12.86 2.56 -2.08
C ALA A 129 -11.37 2.30 -1.79
N PHE A 130 -10.79 1.24 -2.37
CA PHE A 130 -9.37 0.96 -2.28
C PHE A 130 -8.52 2.10 -2.86
N GLY A 131 -8.88 2.60 -4.05
CA GLY A 131 -8.19 3.75 -4.68
C GLY A 131 -8.29 5.02 -3.84
N PHE A 132 -9.44 5.28 -3.23
CA PHE A 132 -9.63 6.42 -2.32
C PHE A 132 -8.75 6.32 -1.08
N LEU A 133 -8.69 5.15 -0.44
CA LEU A 133 -7.80 4.92 0.72
C LEU A 133 -6.33 5.03 0.34
N LEU A 134 -5.93 4.52 -0.84
CA LEU A 134 -4.56 4.70 -1.34
C LEU A 134 -4.22 6.18 -1.54
N LEU A 135 -5.14 6.95 -2.10
CA LEU A 135 -4.94 8.39 -2.27
C LEU A 135 -4.77 9.09 -0.92
N GLY A 136 -5.60 8.77 0.08
CA GLY A 136 -5.45 9.26 1.44
C GLY A 136 -4.08 8.92 2.04
N LEU A 137 -3.63 7.66 1.89
CA LEU A 137 -2.31 7.25 2.36
C LEU A 137 -1.17 8.02 1.66
N ILE A 138 -1.26 8.25 0.34
CA ILE A 138 -0.27 9.04 -0.40
C ILE A 138 -0.22 10.47 0.15
N TRP A 139 -1.36 11.11 0.40
CA TRP A 139 -1.42 12.43 1.03
C TRP A 139 -0.83 12.42 2.43
N GLY A 140 -1.11 11.39 3.25
CA GLY A 140 -0.48 11.21 4.56
C GLY A 140 1.04 11.17 4.46
N LEU A 141 1.59 10.42 3.49
CA LEU A 141 3.03 10.37 3.25
C LEU A 141 3.60 11.74 2.80
N VAL A 142 2.85 12.49 1.98
CA VAL A 142 3.25 13.88 1.60
C VAL A 142 3.32 14.77 2.84
N TYR A 143 2.35 14.69 3.75
CA TYR A 143 2.38 15.47 4.98
C TYR A 143 3.56 15.09 5.89
N VAL A 144 3.84 13.79 6.04
CA VAL A 144 5.04 13.31 6.75
C VAL A 144 6.30 13.86 6.10
N GLN A 145 6.38 13.85 4.76
CA GLN A 145 7.53 14.39 4.03
C GLN A 145 7.73 15.89 4.28
N VAL A 146 6.64 16.65 4.27
CA VAL A 146 6.69 18.10 4.54
C VAL A 146 7.18 18.36 5.96
N GLU A 147 6.67 17.63 6.95
CA GLU A 147 7.07 17.79 8.35
C GLU A 147 8.53 17.39 8.58
N LEU A 148 9.04 16.37 7.89
CA LEU A 148 10.45 15.97 7.94
C LEU A 148 11.38 17.03 7.33
N LEU A 149 10.97 17.70 6.25
CA LEU A 149 11.77 18.71 5.57
C LEU A 149 11.67 20.09 6.24
N ALA A 150 10.53 20.40 6.85
CA ALA A 150 10.25 21.66 7.53
C ALA A 150 9.53 21.38 8.87
N PRO A 151 10.27 20.99 9.92
CA PRO A 151 9.70 20.65 11.21
C PRO A 151 8.87 21.81 11.80
N GLY A 152 7.67 21.49 12.31
CA GLY A 152 6.72 22.46 12.83
C GLY A 152 5.78 23.04 11.79
N SER A 153 5.76 22.50 10.57
CA SER A 153 4.78 22.88 9.53
C SER A 153 3.35 22.54 9.92
N PHE A 154 3.16 21.54 10.76
CA PHE A 154 1.85 21.13 11.27
C PHE A 154 1.77 21.29 12.79
N HIS A 155 0.66 21.85 13.28
CA HIS A 155 0.37 21.89 14.71
C HIS A 155 -0.14 20.52 15.17
N LEU A 156 0.78 19.63 15.53
CA LEU A 156 0.44 18.31 16.05
C LEU A 156 -0.03 18.40 17.50
N LEU A 157 -1.05 17.64 17.84
CA LEU A 157 -1.60 17.62 19.19
C LEU A 157 -0.60 16.97 20.16
N ALA A 158 -0.18 17.70 21.18
CA ALA A 158 0.65 17.15 22.24
C ALA A 158 -0.11 15.99 22.93
N GLY A 159 0.47 14.79 22.92
CA GLY A 159 -0.15 13.57 23.45
C GLY A 159 -1.10 12.84 22.50
N GLY A 160 -1.27 13.30 21.26
CA GLY A 160 -2.15 12.68 20.26
C GLY A 160 -1.61 11.42 19.57
N GLY A 161 -0.51 10.84 20.04
CA GLY A 161 0.12 9.67 19.44
C GLY A 161 1.25 10.01 18.46
N PRO A 162 1.81 9.02 17.76
CA PRO A 162 2.90 9.20 16.81
C PRO A 162 2.54 10.21 15.70
N MET A 163 3.53 10.98 15.25
CA MET A 163 3.38 12.03 14.23
C MET A 163 2.74 11.51 12.94
N ASP A 164 3.21 10.37 12.46
CA ASP A 164 2.70 9.71 11.24
C ASP A 164 1.22 9.32 11.35
N ALA A 165 0.77 8.84 12.50
CA ALA A 165 -0.63 8.52 12.74
C ALA A 165 -1.53 9.77 12.72
N GLN A 166 -1.09 10.89 13.31
CA GLN A 166 -1.83 12.14 13.29
C GLN A 166 -1.95 12.71 11.86
N LEU A 167 -0.84 12.71 11.11
CA LEU A 167 -0.83 13.22 9.74
C LEU A 167 -1.64 12.33 8.77
N MET A 168 -1.62 11.00 8.98
CA MET A 168 -2.50 10.09 8.23
C MET A 168 -3.98 10.34 8.54
N TYR A 169 -4.33 10.63 9.78
CA TYR A 169 -5.71 10.99 10.13
C TYR A 169 -6.16 12.24 9.38
N PHE A 170 -5.35 13.30 9.34
CA PHE A 170 -5.66 14.51 8.57
C PHE A 170 -5.81 14.28 7.07
N SER A 171 -5.13 13.29 6.51
CA SER A 171 -5.22 12.99 5.08
C SER A 171 -6.51 12.28 4.67
N LEU A 172 -7.27 11.74 5.64
CA LEU A 172 -8.50 10.98 5.41
C LEU A 172 -9.77 11.80 5.70
N ILE A 173 -9.62 12.99 6.32
CA ILE A 173 -10.71 13.94 6.56
C ILE A 173 -10.81 14.95 5.42
#